data_be0559c8bb2ccf59b8ad363242449d30
#
_entry.id   be0559c8bb2ccf59b8ad363242449d30
#
_cell.length_a   1.000
_cell.length_b   1.000
_cell.length_c   1.000
_cell.angle_alpha   90.00
_cell.angle_beta   90.00
_cell.angle_gamma   90.00
#
_symmetry.space_group_name_H-M   'P 1'
#
loop_
_entity.id
_entity.type
_entity.pdbx_description
1 polymer ?
#
loop_
_entity_poly.entity_id
_entity_poly.type
_entity_poly.pdbx_seq_one_letter_code
_entity_poly.pdbx_strand_id
1 'polypeptide(L)'
;MDEKKRQEIALKRFALISPAVNGFEQNAAAYFRSVCEQPIDMPHYGLREYSPKTLRHWLNEYNRHGFDALKPGFRSDRGKSRKITPELERAILEKVEAFPRMKGSVIYDQLAEEGKLSPAHLSRSTFYRYLANQPSLRNQDGMEEETKRFAYKYINELWQADVMHGPRIKDGRRKRETYLICFLDDASRLVPYSGFAFKQDFLTLRCFLKEAVLRRGKPKMLYTDNAKIYRTQQLALICAGFGCSVVHARPFHAAGKGKQERFFRTVRTRFLSTINTELSLDELNERYWRWLDDDYHRKEHSALGKSPLEYFMEQADRIEHIGDPAVADALFLLRITRKIRSNATLQVSNMIYETDYSLAGSTVEVRYEPEWLGQSHRKLPLYVDSIHVGDASFVQLHENALRRRPSGRPETEFEANEETEQQPPSKISYTQAVKGGES
;
A
#
# COMPACT_ATOMS: atom_id res chain seq x y z
N MET A 1 -4.42 -36.45 -17.27
CA MET A 1 -4.30 -37.59 -16.34
C MET A 1 -2.85 -37.62 -15.92
N ASP A 2 -2.57 -37.74 -14.65
CA ASP A 2 -1.24 -37.80 -14.06
C ASP A 2 -0.55 -39.13 -14.41
N GLU A 3 0.77 -39.16 -14.53
CA GLU A 3 1.54 -40.35 -14.92
C GLU A 3 1.29 -41.51 -13.94
N LYS A 4 1.21 -41.22 -12.64
CA LYS A 4 0.90 -42.22 -11.61
C LYS A 4 -0.45 -42.90 -11.87
N LYS A 5 -1.49 -42.14 -12.19
CA LYS A 5 -2.82 -42.68 -12.53
C LYS A 5 -2.80 -43.52 -13.81
N ARG A 6 -2.04 -43.12 -14.81
CA ARG A 6 -1.87 -43.87 -16.06
C ARG A 6 -1.20 -45.20 -15.80
N GLN A 7 -0.20 -45.23 -14.92
CA GLN A 7 0.52 -46.44 -14.53
C GLN A 7 -0.37 -47.41 -13.76
N GLU A 8 -1.19 -46.94 -12.84
CA GLU A 8 -2.18 -47.75 -12.10
C GLU A 8 -3.18 -48.44 -13.05
N ILE A 9 -3.67 -47.69 -14.06
CA ILE A 9 -4.56 -48.25 -15.09
C ILE A 9 -3.83 -49.29 -15.94
N ALA A 10 -2.58 -49.05 -16.35
CA ALA A 10 -1.76 -49.99 -17.13
C ALA A 10 -1.50 -51.27 -16.34
N LEU A 11 -1.21 -51.19 -15.05
CA LEU A 11 -1.06 -52.34 -14.17
C LEU A 11 -2.33 -53.18 -14.10
N LYS A 12 -3.50 -52.56 -13.96
CA LYS A 12 -4.79 -53.28 -13.96
C LYS A 12 -5.05 -53.95 -15.32
N ARG A 13 -4.81 -53.23 -16.44
CA ARG A 13 -4.93 -53.84 -17.79
C ARG A 13 -4.01 -55.03 -17.96
N PHE A 14 -2.76 -54.89 -17.49
CA PHE A 14 -1.77 -56.01 -17.53
C PHE A 14 -2.24 -57.17 -16.67
N ALA A 15 -2.72 -56.96 -15.45
CA ALA A 15 -3.29 -58.02 -14.60
C ALA A 15 -4.40 -58.81 -15.29
N LEU A 16 -5.27 -58.16 -16.08
CA LEU A 16 -6.35 -58.79 -16.82
C LEU A 16 -5.88 -59.64 -18.02
N ILE A 17 -4.72 -59.29 -18.64
CA ILE A 17 -4.21 -60.04 -19.80
C ILE A 17 -3.08 -60.99 -19.41
N SER A 18 -2.50 -60.87 -18.22
CA SER A 18 -1.33 -61.65 -17.81
C SER A 18 -1.50 -63.18 -17.84
N PRO A 19 -2.65 -63.78 -17.53
CA PRO A 19 -2.83 -65.24 -17.70
C PRO A 19 -2.64 -65.69 -19.13
N ALA A 20 -3.10 -64.86 -20.10
CA ALA A 20 -2.88 -65.19 -21.52
C ALA A 20 -1.46 -64.90 -22.00
N VAL A 21 -0.78 -63.89 -21.43
CA VAL A 21 0.63 -63.54 -21.72
C VAL A 21 1.54 -64.66 -21.24
N ASN A 22 1.32 -65.19 -20.02
CA ASN A 22 2.19 -66.17 -19.37
C ASN A 22 1.83 -67.62 -19.75
N GLY A 23 0.90 -67.83 -20.65
CA GLY A 23 0.52 -69.20 -21.13
C GLY A 23 -0.26 -70.03 -20.12
N PHE A 24 -0.74 -69.43 -19.02
CA PHE A 24 -1.59 -70.14 -18.06
C PHE A 24 -2.97 -70.52 -18.65
N GLU A 25 -3.38 -69.77 -19.67
CA GLU A 25 -4.64 -70.00 -20.38
C GLU A 25 -4.37 -70.32 -21.84
N GLN A 26 -4.59 -71.57 -22.26
CA GLN A 26 -4.35 -72.02 -23.63
C GLN A 26 -5.33 -71.41 -24.63
N ASN A 27 -6.53 -71.08 -24.20
CA ASN A 27 -7.54 -70.42 -25.03
C ASN A 27 -7.86 -69.02 -24.53
N ALA A 28 -7.03 -68.06 -24.92
CA ALA A 28 -7.17 -66.64 -24.56
C ALA A 28 -8.57 -66.06 -24.93
N ALA A 29 -9.22 -66.57 -25.96
CA ALA A 29 -10.52 -66.10 -26.40
C ALA A 29 -11.66 -66.53 -25.46
N ALA A 30 -11.57 -67.74 -24.91
CA ALA A 30 -12.54 -68.24 -23.92
C ALA A 30 -12.30 -67.52 -22.58
N TYR A 31 -11.06 -67.36 -22.16
CA TYR A 31 -10.69 -66.62 -20.95
C TYR A 31 -11.19 -65.18 -20.99
N PHE A 32 -10.97 -64.43 -22.07
CA PHE A 32 -11.46 -63.06 -22.16
C PHE A 32 -12.97 -62.93 -22.17
N ARG A 33 -13.70 -63.96 -22.64
CA ARG A 33 -15.15 -63.98 -22.52
C ARG A 33 -15.60 -64.11 -21.07
N SER A 34 -15.01 -65.03 -20.31
CA SER A 34 -15.35 -65.22 -18.91
C SER A 34 -15.02 -64.00 -18.03
N VAL A 35 -13.86 -63.37 -18.28
CA VAL A 35 -13.48 -62.14 -17.55
C VAL A 35 -14.43 -60.98 -17.83
N CYS A 36 -15.01 -60.91 -19.02
CA CYS A 36 -15.91 -59.84 -19.42
C CYS A 36 -17.39 -60.09 -19.08
N GLU A 37 -17.75 -61.24 -18.45
CA GLU A 37 -19.12 -61.53 -18.00
C GLU A 37 -19.58 -60.62 -16.87
N GLN A 38 -18.63 -60.08 -16.10
CA GLN A 38 -18.93 -59.17 -14.99
C GLN A 38 -18.20 -57.82 -15.23
N PRO A 39 -18.81 -56.71 -14.73
CA PRO A 39 -18.14 -55.42 -14.76
C PRO A 39 -16.78 -55.45 -14.02
N ILE A 40 -15.76 -54.89 -14.63
CA ILE A 40 -14.40 -54.84 -14.12
C ILE A 40 -14.19 -53.52 -13.41
N ASP A 41 -13.75 -53.56 -12.15
CA ASP A 41 -13.35 -52.35 -11.44
C ASP A 41 -12.01 -51.87 -11.96
N MET A 42 -12.02 -50.69 -12.63
CA MET A 42 -10.88 -50.08 -13.26
C MET A 42 -10.44 -48.87 -12.45
N PRO A 43 -9.18 -48.79 -12.03
CA PRO A 43 -8.69 -47.66 -11.26
C PRO A 43 -9.03 -46.32 -11.89
N HIS A 44 -9.56 -45.39 -11.10
CA HIS A 44 -10.01 -44.04 -11.50
C HIS A 44 -11.20 -43.96 -12.46
N TYR A 45 -11.76 -45.11 -12.89
CA TYR A 45 -12.94 -45.21 -13.76
C TYR A 45 -14.11 -45.92 -13.10
N GLY A 46 -13.86 -46.66 -12.00
CA GLY A 46 -14.85 -47.50 -11.33
C GLY A 46 -15.27 -48.72 -12.16
N LEU A 47 -16.42 -49.29 -11.82
CA LEU A 47 -16.94 -50.47 -12.53
C LEU A 47 -17.27 -50.14 -13.99
N ARG A 48 -16.68 -50.91 -14.92
CA ARG A 48 -16.88 -50.77 -16.36
C ARG A 48 -17.06 -52.11 -17.04
N GLU A 49 -17.92 -52.16 -18.01
CA GLU A 49 -18.07 -53.31 -18.90
C GLU A 49 -17.10 -53.19 -20.06
N TYR A 50 -16.38 -54.26 -20.32
CA TYR A 50 -15.45 -54.36 -21.43
C TYR A 50 -15.83 -55.54 -22.35
N SER A 51 -15.57 -55.38 -23.64
CA SER A 51 -15.75 -56.48 -24.59
C SER A 51 -14.49 -57.35 -24.62
N PRO A 52 -14.62 -58.65 -24.90
CA PRO A 52 -13.47 -59.53 -25.11
C PRO A 52 -12.51 -59.06 -26.20
N LYS A 53 -13.00 -58.28 -27.18
CA LYS A 53 -12.19 -57.62 -28.21
C LYS A 53 -11.25 -56.57 -27.61
N THR A 54 -11.66 -55.88 -26.55
CA THR A 54 -10.84 -54.84 -25.87
C THR A 54 -9.68 -55.49 -25.14
N LEU A 55 -9.87 -56.62 -24.45
CA LEU A 55 -8.79 -57.34 -23.77
C LEU A 55 -7.80 -57.94 -24.80
N ARG A 56 -8.35 -58.47 -25.91
CA ARG A 56 -7.52 -58.95 -27.03
C ARG A 56 -6.68 -57.80 -27.65
N HIS A 57 -7.25 -56.64 -27.80
CA HIS A 57 -6.52 -55.49 -28.27
C HIS A 57 -5.38 -55.11 -27.29
N TRP A 58 -5.63 -55.08 -25.97
CA TRP A 58 -4.56 -54.83 -24.99
C TRP A 58 -3.47 -55.91 -25.04
N LEU A 59 -3.80 -57.17 -25.21
CA LEU A 59 -2.83 -58.26 -25.39
C LEU A 59 -1.96 -58.02 -26.63
N ASN A 60 -2.57 -57.67 -27.76
CA ASN A 60 -1.86 -57.40 -29.00
C ASN A 60 -0.94 -56.17 -28.88
N GLU A 61 -1.39 -55.13 -28.25
CA GLU A 61 -0.59 -53.90 -28.00
C GLU A 61 0.59 -54.22 -27.04
N TYR A 62 0.34 -54.99 -26.00
CA TYR A 62 1.40 -55.45 -25.10
C TYR A 62 2.46 -56.27 -25.83
N ASN A 63 2.03 -57.23 -26.66
CA ASN A 63 2.98 -58.09 -27.41
C ASN A 63 3.80 -57.33 -28.44
N ARG A 64 3.28 -56.22 -28.98
CA ARG A 64 3.98 -55.38 -30.00
C ARG A 64 4.88 -54.32 -29.38
N HIS A 65 4.42 -53.70 -28.32
CA HIS A 65 5.02 -52.46 -27.82
C HIS A 65 5.35 -52.49 -26.31
N GLY A 66 5.10 -53.61 -25.64
CA GLY A 66 5.40 -53.80 -24.22
C GLY A 66 4.39 -53.10 -23.28
N PHE A 67 4.79 -53.02 -22.02
CA PHE A 67 3.91 -52.52 -20.94
C PHE A 67 3.41 -51.10 -21.15
N ASP A 68 4.21 -50.22 -21.72
CA ASP A 68 3.86 -48.82 -21.91
C ASP A 68 2.69 -48.61 -22.88
N ALA A 69 2.46 -49.57 -23.79
CA ALA A 69 1.29 -49.54 -24.69
C ALA A 69 -0.04 -49.74 -23.95
N LEU A 70 -0.02 -50.25 -22.73
CA LEU A 70 -1.19 -50.43 -21.89
C LEU A 70 -1.58 -49.12 -21.17
N LYS A 71 -0.73 -48.11 -21.15
CA LYS A 71 -1.05 -46.80 -20.58
C LYS A 71 -2.11 -46.09 -21.43
N PRO A 72 -3.12 -45.46 -20.82
CA PRO A 72 -4.06 -44.63 -21.58
C PRO A 72 -3.33 -43.54 -22.37
N GLY A 73 -3.64 -43.41 -23.65
CA GLY A 73 -3.06 -42.37 -24.51
C GLY A 73 -3.42 -40.98 -24.04
N PHE A 74 -2.59 -40.00 -24.36
CA PHE A 74 -2.99 -38.61 -24.22
C PHE A 74 -3.98 -38.25 -25.32
N ARG A 75 -4.98 -37.39 -24.98
CA ARG A 75 -5.85 -36.81 -25.99
C ARG A 75 -5.03 -36.03 -26.99
N SER A 76 -5.16 -36.32 -28.27
CA SER A 76 -4.43 -35.66 -29.37
C SER A 76 -4.86 -34.19 -29.55
N ASP A 77 -6.03 -33.82 -28.99
CA ASP A 77 -6.58 -32.46 -29.02
C ASP A 77 -6.24 -31.64 -27.76
N ARG A 78 -5.35 -32.14 -26.87
CA ARG A 78 -4.95 -31.44 -25.67
C ARG A 78 -4.20 -30.17 -26.02
N GLY A 79 -4.76 -29.00 -25.60
CA GLY A 79 -4.21 -27.67 -25.89
C GLY A 79 -4.72 -27.04 -27.18
N LYS A 80 -5.44 -27.78 -28.03
CA LYS A 80 -6.10 -27.24 -29.23
C LYS A 80 -7.57 -26.96 -28.94
N SER A 81 -8.03 -25.75 -29.19
CA SER A 81 -9.44 -25.40 -29.08
C SER A 81 -10.09 -25.60 -30.45
N ARG A 82 -11.10 -26.46 -30.56
CA ARG A 82 -11.87 -26.64 -31.79
C ARG A 82 -12.64 -25.38 -32.23
N LYS A 83 -12.77 -24.39 -31.31
CA LYS A 83 -13.48 -23.13 -31.54
C LYS A 83 -12.57 -21.99 -32.01
N ILE A 84 -11.27 -22.20 -32.04
CA ILE A 84 -10.28 -21.22 -32.51
C ILE A 84 -9.81 -21.67 -33.88
N THR A 85 -10.28 -20.96 -34.91
CA THR A 85 -9.84 -21.18 -36.28
C THR A 85 -8.43 -20.67 -36.50
N PRO A 86 -7.69 -21.16 -37.51
CA PRO A 86 -6.33 -20.65 -37.82
C PRO A 86 -6.29 -19.15 -38.10
N GLU A 87 -7.37 -18.60 -38.66
CA GLU A 87 -7.52 -17.16 -38.93
C GLU A 87 -7.65 -16.35 -37.63
N LEU A 88 -8.50 -16.84 -36.69
CA LEU A 88 -8.67 -16.24 -35.39
C LEU A 88 -7.39 -16.33 -34.56
N GLU A 89 -6.70 -17.48 -34.62
CA GLU A 89 -5.41 -17.67 -33.95
C GLU A 89 -4.37 -16.64 -34.43
N ARG A 90 -4.27 -16.44 -35.76
CA ARG A 90 -3.39 -15.42 -36.36
C ARG A 90 -3.76 -14.02 -35.88
N ALA A 91 -5.04 -13.67 -35.89
CA ALA A 91 -5.51 -12.36 -35.41
C ALA A 91 -5.23 -12.13 -33.92
N ILE A 92 -5.30 -13.17 -33.09
CA ILE A 92 -4.92 -13.10 -31.67
C ILE A 92 -3.43 -12.84 -31.53
N LEU A 93 -2.60 -13.58 -32.25
CA LEU A 93 -1.13 -13.46 -32.18
C LEU A 93 -0.68 -12.08 -32.66
N GLU A 94 -1.19 -11.60 -33.79
CA GLU A 94 -0.91 -10.25 -34.32
C GLU A 94 -1.24 -9.15 -33.30
N LYS A 95 -2.39 -9.26 -32.61
CA LYS A 95 -2.78 -8.29 -31.57
C LYS A 95 -1.86 -8.33 -30.36
N VAL A 96 -1.46 -9.52 -29.91
CA VAL A 96 -0.56 -9.69 -28.78
C VAL A 96 0.85 -9.19 -29.11
N GLU A 97 1.34 -9.44 -30.31
CA GLU A 97 2.64 -8.94 -30.79
C GLU A 97 2.64 -7.41 -30.93
N ALA A 98 1.57 -6.84 -31.50
CA ALA A 98 1.44 -5.39 -31.65
C ALA A 98 1.29 -4.67 -30.30
N PHE A 99 0.64 -5.31 -29.33
CA PHE A 99 0.33 -4.71 -28.02
C PHE A 99 0.63 -5.67 -26.85
N PRO A 100 1.91 -5.93 -26.53
CA PRO A 100 2.32 -6.94 -25.54
C PRO A 100 1.76 -6.74 -24.13
N ARG A 101 1.39 -5.50 -23.77
CA ARG A 101 0.83 -5.15 -22.45
C ARG A 101 -0.70 -5.12 -22.41
N MET A 102 -1.37 -5.45 -23.49
CA MET A 102 -2.81 -5.42 -23.56
C MET A 102 -3.40 -6.60 -22.79
N LYS A 103 -4.35 -6.32 -21.90
CA LYS A 103 -5.03 -7.39 -21.14
C LYS A 103 -5.86 -8.26 -22.09
N GLY A 104 -5.88 -9.56 -21.85
CA GLY A 104 -6.65 -10.51 -22.66
C GLY A 104 -8.14 -10.15 -22.77
N SER A 105 -8.74 -9.46 -21.77
CA SER A 105 -10.11 -8.94 -21.85
C SER A 105 -10.27 -7.92 -22.98
N VAL A 106 -9.32 -7.01 -23.09
CA VAL A 106 -9.35 -5.94 -24.12
C VAL A 106 -9.13 -6.53 -25.51
N ILE A 107 -8.21 -7.51 -25.63
CA ILE A 107 -7.99 -8.23 -26.90
C ILE A 107 -9.28 -8.94 -27.34
N TYR A 108 -9.96 -9.60 -26.42
CA TYR A 108 -11.24 -10.27 -26.71
C TYR A 108 -12.30 -9.30 -27.23
N ASP A 109 -12.48 -8.16 -26.53
CA ASP A 109 -13.47 -7.15 -26.87
C ASP A 109 -13.18 -6.51 -28.25
N GLN A 110 -11.91 -6.17 -28.51
CA GLN A 110 -11.51 -5.62 -29.82
C GLN A 110 -11.70 -6.60 -30.97
N LEU A 111 -11.37 -7.88 -30.79
CA LEU A 111 -11.59 -8.90 -31.82
C LEU A 111 -13.08 -9.14 -32.06
N ALA A 112 -13.93 -8.98 -31.03
CA ALA A 112 -15.37 -9.04 -31.18
C ALA A 112 -15.93 -7.83 -31.93
N GLU A 113 -15.46 -6.62 -31.62
CA GLU A 113 -15.81 -5.36 -32.31
C GLU A 113 -15.37 -5.37 -33.79
N GLU A 114 -14.19 -5.95 -34.09
CA GLU A 114 -13.68 -6.14 -35.45
C GLU A 114 -14.42 -7.24 -36.23
N GLY A 115 -15.37 -7.93 -35.59
CA GLY A 115 -16.12 -9.03 -36.23
C GLY A 115 -15.28 -10.29 -36.47
N LYS A 116 -14.03 -10.36 -35.98
CA LYS A 116 -13.16 -11.52 -36.11
C LYS A 116 -13.47 -12.62 -35.09
N LEU A 117 -14.18 -12.26 -34.01
CA LEU A 117 -14.59 -13.17 -32.93
C LEU A 117 -16.06 -12.96 -32.64
N SER A 118 -16.85 -14.08 -32.61
CA SER A 118 -18.22 -14.04 -32.16
C SER A 118 -18.32 -14.54 -30.69
N PRO A 119 -18.85 -13.71 -29.75
CA PRO A 119 -19.06 -14.13 -28.35
C PRO A 119 -19.96 -15.35 -28.19
N ALA A 120 -20.91 -15.57 -29.14
CA ALA A 120 -21.76 -16.75 -29.17
C ALA A 120 -20.98 -18.03 -29.54
N HIS A 121 -19.89 -17.91 -30.30
CA HIS A 121 -19.09 -19.05 -30.75
C HIS A 121 -17.93 -19.38 -29.79
N LEU A 122 -17.24 -18.35 -29.29
CA LEU A 122 -16.09 -18.48 -28.40
C LEU A 122 -16.34 -17.72 -27.09
N SER A 123 -16.55 -18.45 -25.99
CA SER A 123 -16.69 -17.83 -24.68
C SER A 123 -15.35 -17.25 -24.17
N ARG A 124 -15.43 -16.18 -23.35
CA ARG A 124 -14.26 -15.58 -22.68
C ARG A 124 -13.39 -16.58 -21.93
N SER A 125 -14.03 -17.55 -21.23
CA SER A 125 -13.30 -18.60 -20.49
C SER A 125 -12.48 -19.51 -21.41
N THR A 126 -12.98 -19.84 -22.60
CA THR A 126 -12.25 -20.64 -23.58
C THR A 126 -11.11 -19.85 -24.19
N PHE A 127 -11.32 -18.55 -24.48
CA PHE A 127 -10.28 -17.64 -24.97
C PHE A 127 -9.15 -17.49 -23.95
N TYR A 128 -9.44 -17.22 -22.68
CA TYR A 128 -8.40 -17.11 -21.63
C TYR A 128 -7.62 -18.42 -21.44
N ARG A 129 -8.31 -19.56 -21.50
CA ARG A 129 -7.63 -20.87 -21.44
C ARG A 129 -6.70 -21.09 -22.62
N TYR A 130 -7.07 -20.61 -23.80
CA TYR A 130 -6.20 -20.65 -24.97
C TYR A 130 -4.96 -19.77 -24.75
N LEU A 131 -5.13 -18.50 -24.36
CA LEU A 131 -4.01 -17.60 -24.07
C LEU A 131 -3.05 -18.20 -23.01
N ALA A 132 -3.59 -18.78 -21.96
CA ALA A 132 -2.80 -19.39 -20.89
C ALA A 132 -1.99 -20.63 -21.34
N ASN A 133 -2.40 -21.28 -22.44
CA ASN A 133 -1.71 -22.47 -22.96
C ASN A 133 -0.69 -22.16 -24.07
N GLN A 134 -0.54 -20.89 -24.50
CA GLN A 134 0.43 -20.50 -25.51
C GLN A 134 1.76 -20.10 -24.87
N PRO A 135 2.84 -20.86 -25.08
CA PRO A 135 4.17 -20.57 -24.49
C PRO A 135 4.74 -19.23 -24.95
N SER A 136 4.50 -18.85 -26.21
CA SER A 136 4.94 -17.58 -26.81
C SER A 136 4.29 -16.36 -26.19
N LEU A 137 3.11 -16.51 -25.55
CA LEU A 137 2.38 -15.44 -24.90
C LEU A 137 2.70 -15.35 -23.38
N ARG A 138 3.21 -16.42 -22.79
CA ARG A 138 3.69 -16.45 -21.38
C ARG A 138 4.96 -15.64 -21.16
N ASN A 139 5.80 -15.52 -22.19
CA ASN A 139 7.08 -14.79 -22.07
C ASN A 139 6.96 -13.30 -22.37
N GLN A 140 5.75 -12.81 -22.73
CA GLN A 140 5.49 -11.38 -22.97
C GLN A 140 4.92 -10.63 -21.78
N ASP A 141 4.59 -11.26 -20.66
CA ASP A 141 4.68 -10.60 -19.37
C ASP A 141 6.17 -10.26 -19.17
N GLY A 142 6.55 -9.20 -19.92
CA GLY A 142 7.90 -8.75 -20.07
C GLY A 142 8.53 -8.57 -18.73
N MET A 143 9.69 -9.17 -18.56
CA MET A 143 10.60 -8.93 -17.45
C MET A 143 9.81 -8.46 -16.20
N GLU A 144 8.99 -9.34 -15.61
CA GLU A 144 8.88 -9.30 -14.17
C GLU A 144 10.35 -9.41 -13.74
N GLU A 145 10.98 -8.25 -13.47
CA GLU A 145 12.10 -8.27 -12.52
C GLU A 145 11.65 -9.26 -11.48
N GLU A 146 12.39 -10.38 -11.34
CA GLU A 146 12.06 -11.40 -10.34
C GLU A 146 11.82 -10.64 -9.04
N THR A 147 10.57 -10.33 -8.77
CA THR A 147 10.18 -9.68 -7.52
C THR A 147 10.29 -10.79 -6.49
N LYS A 148 11.55 -11.01 -6.11
CA LYS A 148 11.86 -11.91 -5.01
C LYS A 148 11.04 -11.45 -3.84
N ARG A 149 10.20 -12.34 -3.31
CA ARG A 149 9.49 -12.08 -2.06
C ARG A 149 10.53 -11.68 -1.04
N PHE A 150 10.70 -10.38 -0.82
CA PHE A 150 11.56 -9.91 0.23
C PHE A 150 10.72 -9.76 1.51
N ALA A 151 11.28 -10.20 2.61
CA ALA A 151 10.79 -9.88 3.94
C ALA A 151 12.01 -9.42 4.73
N TYR A 152 11.89 -8.30 5.39
CA TYR A 152 12.89 -7.90 6.37
C TYR A 152 12.93 -8.94 7.48
N LYS A 153 14.13 -9.22 7.96
CA LYS A 153 14.35 -10.22 9.02
C LYS A 153 14.06 -9.64 10.40
N TYR A 154 14.35 -8.37 10.58
CA TYR A 154 14.30 -7.73 11.88
C TYR A 154 13.15 -6.73 11.97
N ILE A 155 12.57 -6.64 13.16
CA ILE A 155 11.51 -5.68 13.46
C ILE A 155 12.03 -4.24 13.31
N ASN A 156 11.13 -3.32 13.03
CA ASN A 156 11.42 -1.88 12.90
C ASN A 156 12.48 -1.54 11.83
N GLU A 157 12.88 -2.48 10.96
CA GLU A 157 13.70 -2.14 9.80
C GLU A 157 12.88 -1.41 8.72
N LEU A 158 11.67 -1.90 8.47
CA LEU A 158 10.75 -1.31 7.50
C LEU A 158 9.33 -1.32 8.03
N TRP A 159 8.71 -0.16 8.09
CA TRP A 159 7.26 -0.05 8.21
C TRP A 159 6.63 0.31 6.87
N GLN A 160 5.55 -0.35 6.52
CA GLN A 160 4.72 0.01 5.38
C GLN A 160 3.58 0.90 5.87
N ALA A 161 3.37 2.05 5.20
CA ALA A 161 2.23 2.91 5.49
C ALA A 161 1.27 2.94 4.30
N ASP A 162 -0.02 2.79 4.59
CA ASP A 162 -1.07 2.83 3.58
C ASP A 162 -2.41 3.25 4.18
N VAL A 163 -3.35 3.63 3.31
CA VAL A 163 -4.69 4.06 3.69
C VAL A 163 -5.73 3.21 3.00
N MET A 164 -6.71 2.74 3.77
CA MET A 164 -7.86 2.00 3.25
C MET A 164 -9.15 2.79 3.50
N HIS A 165 -10.05 2.83 2.51
CA HIS A 165 -11.41 3.31 2.72
C HIS A 165 -12.14 2.42 3.73
N GLY A 166 -12.66 3.04 4.76
CA GLY A 166 -13.43 2.41 5.82
C GLY A 166 -14.95 2.52 5.62
N PRO A 167 -15.74 2.12 6.62
CA PRO A 167 -17.19 2.23 6.57
C PRO A 167 -17.65 3.69 6.67
N ARG A 168 -18.85 3.95 6.16
CA ARG A 168 -19.54 5.20 6.43
C ARG A 168 -20.27 5.08 7.77
N ILE A 169 -19.86 5.86 8.75
CA ILE A 169 -20.41 5.84 10.11
C ILE A 169 -21.05 7.16 10.48
N LYS A 170 -21.74 7.18 11.61
CA LYS A 170 -22.44 8.32 12.12
C LYS A 170 -21.48 9.44 12.56
N ASP A 171 -21.72 10.67 12.08
CA ASP A 171 -21.07 11.91 12.52
C ASP A 171 -22.17 12.98 12.72
N GLY A 172 -22.63 13.12 13.96
CA GLY A 172 -23.79 13.93 14.29
C GLY A 172 -25.06 13.39 13.60
N ARG A 173 -25.67 14.21 12.71
CA ARG A 173 -26.88 13.85 11.96
C ARG A 173 -26.60 13.22 10.59
N ARG A 174 -25.34 13.09 10.17
CA ARG A 174 -24.95 12.60 8.84
C ARG A 174 -24.07 11.37 8.96
N LYS A 175 -24.00 10.58 7.88
CA LYS A 175 -23.01 9.52 7.74
C LYS A 175 -21.82 10.02 6.91
N ARG A 176 -20.62 9.88 7.46
CA ARG A 176 -19.36 10.25 6.80
C ARG A 176 -18.51 9.03 6.52
N GLU A 177 -17.77 9.08 5.44
CA GLU A 177 -16.75 8.09 5.10
C GLU A 177 -15.58 8.18 6.08
N THR A 178 -15.03 7.02 6.41
CA THR A 178 -13.82 6.92 7.23
C THR A 178 -12.66 6.36 6.42
N TYR A 179 -11.47 6.61 6.90
CA TYR A 179 -10.21 6.14 6.32
C TYR A 179 -9.40 5.46 7.41
N LEU A 180 -8.99 4.20 7.17
CA LEU A 180 -8.07 3.51 8.05
C LEU A 180 -6.64 3.83 7.61
N ILE A 181 -5.92 4.62 8.40
CA ILE A 181 -4.49 4.85 8.22
C ILE A 181 -3.75 3.81 9.03
N CYS A 182 -2.82 3.09 8.42
CA CYS A 182 -2.16 1.96 9.03
C CYS A 182 -0.65 1.97 8.77
N PHE A 183 0.10 1.65 9.81
CA PHE A 183 1.51 1.28 9.73
C PHE A 183 1.63 -0.21 10.00
N LEU A 184 2.37 -0.94 9.18
CA LEU A 184 2.59 -2.38 9.28
C LEU A 184 4.08 -2.67 9.32
N ASP A 185 4.58 -3.32 10.35
CA ASP A 185 5.95 -3.80 10.38
C ASP A 185 6.14 -4.95 9.39
N ASP A 186 7.12 -4.80 8.51
CA ASP A 186 7.35 -5.74 7.42
C ASP A 186 7.80 -7.12 7.89
N ALA A 187 8.58 -7.21 8.96
CA ALA A 187 9.10 -8.45 9.50
C ALA A 187 8.01 -9.24 10.27
N SER A 188 7.45 -8.63 11.29
CA SER A 188 6.54 -9.29 12.23
C SER A 188 5.08 -9.29 11.80
N ARG A 189 4.68 -8.45 10.83
CA ARG A 189 3.27 -8.16 10.51
C ARG A 189 2.50 -7.48 11.64
N LEU A 190 3.18 -7.11 12.73
CA LEU A 190 2.57 -6.31 13.78
C LEU A 190 2.19 -4.94 13.22
N VAL A 191 1.09 -4.42 13.69
CA VAL A 191 0.62 -3.06 13.38
C VAL A 191 1.07 -2.15 14.53
N PRO A 192 2.12 -1.32 14.36
CA PRO A 192 2.59 -0.41 15.40
C PRO A 192 1.51 0.52 15.89
N TYR A 193 0.76 1.08 14.98
CA TYR A 193 -0.48 1.83 15.22
C TYR A 193 -1.31 1.91 13.95
N SER A 194 -2.61 1.97 14.11
CA SER A 194 -3.58 2.26 13.07
C SER A 194 -4.88 2.73 13.70
N GLY A 195 -5.71 3.44 12.91
CA GLY A 195 -7.00 3.90 13.38
C GLY A 195 -7.83 4.47 12.24
N PHE A 196 -9.14 4.56 12.47
CA PHE A 196 -10.07 5.21 11.56
C PHE A 196 -10.12 6.71 11.83
N ALA A 197 -10.19 7.50 10.78
CA ALA A 197 -10.35 8.94 10.84
C ALA A 197 -11.31 9.42 9.74
N PHE A 198 -11.94 10.59 9.93
CA PHE A 198 -12.77 11.20 8.89
C PHE A 198 -11.98 11.90 7.79
N LYS A 199 -10.66 12.03 7.94
CA LYS A 199 -9.78 12.65 6.95
C LYS A 199 -8.54 11.81 6.72
N GLN A 200 -8.13 11.69 5.47
CA GLN A 200 -6.85 11.13 5.07
C GLN A 200 -5.87 12.27 4.73
N ASP A 201 -5.57 13.10 5.70
CA ASP A 201 -4.65 14.22 5.56
C ASP A 201 -3.33 14.00 6.31
N PHE A 202 -2.36 14.88 6.03
CA PHE A 202 -1.04 14.79 6.66
C PHE A 202 -1.10 14.97 8.18
N LEU A 203 -1.99 15.79 8.70
CA LEU A 203 -2.08 16.04 10.15
C LEU A 203 -2.51 14.76 10.88
N THR A 204 -3.51 14.06 10.35
CA THR A 204 -3.95 12.77 10.89
C THR A 204 -2.85 11.71 10.80
N LEU A 205 -2.18 11.62 9.64
CA LEU A 205 -1.04 10.71 9.44
C LEU A 205 0.07 10.98 10.46
N ARG A 206 0.41 12.23 10.70
CA ARG A 206 1.43 12.67 11.66
C ARG A 206 1.10 12.23 13.09
N CYS A 207 -0.15 12.44 13.52
CA CYS A 207 -0.59 12.01 14.85
C CYS A 207 -0.49 10.49 15.00
N PHE A 208 -0.90 9.73 13.99
CA PHE A 208 -0.85 8.27 14.02
C PHE A 208 0.60 7.74 13.96
N LEU A 209 1.48 8.39 13.19
CA LEU A 209 2.90 8.05 13.16
C LEU A 209 3.55 8.30 14.52
N LYS A 210 3.21 9.41 15.19
CA LYS A 210 3.69 9.71 16.54
C LYS A 210 3.30 8.61 17.53
N GLU A 211 2.03 8.22 17.55
CA GLU A 211 1.53 7.11 18.37
C GLU A 211 2.25 5.78 18.06
N ALA A 212 2.46 5.48 16.79
CA ALA A 212 3.17 4.27 16.36
C ALA A 212 4.60 4.23 16.91
N VAL A 213 5.34 5.34 16.76
CA VAL A 213 6.73 5.46 17.22
C VAL A 213 6.83 5.40 18.74
N LEU A 214 5.94 6.06 19.45
CA LEU A 214 5.91 6.04 20.93
C LEU A 214 5.61 4.64 21.48
N ARG A 215 4.71 3.89 20.83
CA ARG A 215 4.28 2.56 21.31
C ARG A 215 5.25 1.44 20.96
N ARG A 216 5.87 1.47 19.79
CA ARG A 216 6.62 0.33 19.21
C ARG A 216 8.06 0.66 18.81
N GLY A 217 8.54 1.85 19.16
CA GLY A 217 9.87 2.32 18.77
C GLY A 217 9.91 2.91 17.37
N LYS A 218 11.08 3.39 16.97
CA LYS A 218 11.29 4.07 15.69
C LYS A 218 11.68 3.09 14.58
N PRO A 219 11.05 3.16 13.38
CA PRO A 219 11.49 2.38 12.24
C PRO A 219 12.72 3.02 11.58
N LYS A 220 13.56 2.21 10.93
CA LYS A 220 14.66 2.71 10.08
C LYS A 220 14.16 3.25 8.75
N MET A 221 13.10 2.63 8.21
CA MET A 221 12.50 3.03 6.93
C MET A 221 10.99 3.03 7.00
N LEU A 222 10.37 4.03 6.37
CA LEU A 222 8.93 4.13 6.16
C LEU A 222 8.65 4.01 4.65
N TYR A 223 8.06 2.90 4.22
CA TYR A 223 7.70 2.64 2.84
C TYR A 223 6.25 3.04 2.56
N THR A 224 6.05 3.91 1.58
CA THR A 224 4.74 4.49 1.26
C THR A 224 4.47 4.43 -0.24
N ASP A 225 3.22 4.65 -0.65
CA ASP A 225 2.94 4.99 -2.03
C ASP A 225 3.27 6.46 -2.35
N ASN A 226 2.90 6.88 -3.56
CA ASN A 226 3.11 8.25 -4.03
C ASN A 226 1.92 9.19 -3.71
N ALA A 227 1.02 8.83 -2.78
CA ALA A 227 -0.10 9.69 -2.40
C ALA A 227 0.38 11.01 -1.78
N LYS A 228 -0.38 12.08 -2.00
CA LYS A 228 -0.01 13.44 -1.57
C LYS A 228 0.29 13.54 -0.06
N ILE A 229 -0.39 12.74 0.77
CA ILE A 229 -0.20 12.76 2.22
C ILE A 229 1.20 12.33 2.65
N TYR A 230 1.88 11.48 1.85
CA TYR A 230 3.22 10.98 2.12
C TYR A 230 4.32 11.82 1.47
N ARG A 231 3.99 12.64 0.46
CA ARG A 231 4.97 13.45 -0.29
C ARG A 231 5.15 14.85 0.29
N THR A 232 4.97 15.02 1.58
CA THR A 232 5.15 16.30 2.24
C THR A 232 6.56 16.44 2.78
N GLN A 233 7.17 17.63 2.61
CA GLN A 233 8.45 17.94 3.23
C GLN A 233 8.43 17.75 4.74
N GLN A 234 7.29 18.02 5.38
CA GLN A 234 7.09 17.85 6.82
C GLN A 234 7.28 16.40 7.26
N LEU A 235 6.73 15.42 6.52
CA LEU A 235 6.94 14.00 6.82
C LEU A 235 8.41 13.61 6.74
N ALA A 236 9.10 14.07 5.70
CA ALA A 236 10.53 13.81 5.53
C ALA A 236 11.37 14.39 6.68
N LEU A 237 11.07 15.63 7.10
CA LEU A 237 11.75 16.29 8.22
C LEU A 237 11.49 15.58 9.56
N ILE A 238 10.26 15.19 9.83
CA ILE A 238 9.89 14.44 11.04
C ILE A 238 10.63 13.10 11.07
N CYS A 239 10.54 12.32 10.00
CA CYS A 239 11.19 11.02 9.91
C CYS A 239 12.71 11.12 10.04
N ALA A 240 13.33 12.07 9.34
CA ALA A 240 14.78 12.34 9.45
C ALA A 240 15.18 12.70 10.90
N GLY A 241 14.33 13.42 11.61
CA GLY A 241 14.58 13.85 12.99
C GLY A 241 14.75 12.71 13.99
N PHE A 242 14.13 11.55 13.75
CA PHE A 242 14.34 10.34 14.56
C PHE A 242 15.12 9.23 13.83
N GLY A 243 15.77 9.56 12.70
CA GLY A 243 16.64 8.63 11.97
C GLY A 243 15.92 7.65 11.04
N CYS A 244 14.71 7.98 10.58
CA CYS A 244 13.92 7.18 9.66
C CYS A 244 14.01 7.75 8.23
N SER A 245 14.24 6.89 7.25
CA SER A 245 14.22 7.25 5.83
C SER A 245 12.83 6.99 5.23
N VAL A 246 12.25 7.98 4.55
CA VAL A 246 11.00 7.81 3.80
C VAL A 246 11.31 7.32 2.40
N VAL A 247 10.75 6.15 2.03
CA VAL A 247 10.95 5.51 0.72
C VAL A 247 9.60 5.41 0.02
N HIS A 248 9.51 5.97 -1.18
CA HIS A 248 8.29 5.90 -1.98
C HIS A 248 8.34 4.75 -2.98
N ALA A 249 7.22 4.04 -3.12
CA ALA A 249 7.08 3.00 -4.12
C ALA A 249 7.34 3.53 -5.54
N ARG A 250 8.10 2.77 -6.34
CA ARG A 250 8.23 3.10 -7.77
C ARG A 250 6.86 2.99 -8.44
N PRO A 251 6.52 3.88 -9.36
CA PRO A 251 5.28 3.77 -10.13
C PRO A 251 5.17 2.39 -10.77
N PHE A 252 3.99 1.78 -10.69
CA PHE A 252 3.67 0.45 -11.25
C PHE A 252 4.33 -0.78 -10.59
N HIS A 253 5.08 -0.63 -9.50
CA HIS A 253 5.60 -1.76 -8.72
C HIS A 253 4.68 -2.09 -7.52
N ALA A 254 3.62 -2.84 -7.78
CA ALA A 254 2.65 -3.28 -6.75
C ALA A 254 3.22 -4.34 -5.77
N ALA A 255 4.30 -5.02 -6.15
CA ALA A 255 4.82 -6.18 -5.40
C ALA A 255 5.25 -5.87 -3.96
N GLY A 256 5.65 -4.62 -3.66
CA GLY A 256 6.04 -4.20 -2.31
C GLY A 256 4.89 -4.10 -1.30
N LYS A 257 3.64 -3.97 -1.74
CA LYS A 257 2.46 -3.71 -0.88
C LYS A 257 1.58 -4.93 -0.59
N GLY A 258 1.90 -6.11 -1.12
CA GLY A 258 1.08 -7.31 -0.96
C GLY A 258 0.82 -7.71 0.51
N LYS A 259 1.69 -7.32 1.45
CA LYS A 259 1.52 -7.55 2.89
C LYS A 259 0.44 -6.64 3.48
N GLN A 260 0.47 -5.36 3.12
CA GLN A 260 -0.52 -4.36 3.52
C GLN A 260 -1.91 -4.69 2.93
N GLU A 261 -1.97 -5.08 1.66
CA GLU A 261 -3.21 -5.51 1.00
C GLU A 261 -3.83 -6.72 1.70
N ARG A 262 -3.00 -7.70 2.10
CA ARG A 262 -3.45 -8.87 2.87
C ARG A 262 -3.98 -8.45 4.24
N PHE A 263 -3.31 -7.55 4.94
CA PHE A 263 -3.79 -6.99 6.20
C PHE A 263 -5.15 -6.29 6.02
N PHE A 264 -5.29 -5.42 5.04
CA PHE A 264 -6.56 -4.75 4.73
C PHE A 264 -7.69 -5.73 4.36
N ARG A 265 -7.37 -6.81 3.64
CA ARG A 265 -8.32 -7.89 3.40
C ARG A 265 -8.78 -8.51 4.73
N THR A 266 -7.86 -8.77 5.65
CA THR A 266 -8.17 -9.32 6.98
C THR A 266 -9.07 -8.38 7.77
N VAL A 267 -8.78 -7.08 7.78
CA VAL A 267 -9.64 -6.06 8.41
C VAL A 267 -11.05 -6.09 7.82
N ARG A 268 -11.19 -6.11 6.48
CA ARG A 268 -12.51 -6.15 5.82
C ARG A 268 -13.29 -7.41 6.16
N THR A 269 -12.64 -8.57 6.13
CA THR A 269 -13.33 -9.86 6.27
C THR A 269 -13.57 -10.28 7.72
N ARG A 270 -12.72 -9.88 8.67
CA ARG A 270 -12.80 -10.34 10.05
C ARG A 270 -13.28 -9.27 11.03
N PHE A 271 -13.03 -8.01 10.74
CA PHE A 271 -13.46 -6.90 11.60
C PHE A 271 -14.67 -6.18 11.00
N LEU A 272 -14.53 -5.56 9.82
CA LEU A 272 -15.60 -4.73 9.26
C LEU A 272 -16.88 -5.51 8.94
N SER A 273 -16.80 -6.81 8.65
CA SER A 273 -17.97 -7.67 8.45
C SER A 273 -18.86 -7.81 9.70
N THR A 274 -18.34 -7.48 10.88
CA THR A 274 -19.05 -7.58 12.17
C THR A 274 -19.52 -6.22 12.70
N ILE A 275 -19.21 -5.11 11.99
CA ILE A 275 -19.45 -3.75 12.46
C ILE A 275 -20.80 -3.22 11.99
N ASN A 276 -21.55 -2.61 12.93
CA ASN A 276 -22.73 -1.82 12.62
C ASN A 276 -22.30 -0.36 12.28
N THR A 277 -22.94 0.24 11.29
CA THR A 277 -22.64 1.61 10.81
C THR A 277 -23.22 2.74 11.67
N GLU A 278 -23.95 2.42 12.74
CA GLU A 278 -24.51 3.42 13.68
C GLU A 278 -23.53 3.85 14.78
N LEU A 279 -22.30 3.33 14.75
CA LEU A 279 -21.25 3.69 15.70
C LEU A 279 -20.71 5.11 15.43
N SER A 280 -20.25 5.75 16.51
CA SER A 280 -19.38 6.92 16.43
C SER A 280 -17.95 6.53 16.00
N LEU A 281 -17.11 7.52 15.69
CA LEU A 281 -15.71 7.27 15.33
C LEU A 281 -14.91 6.66 16.50
N ASP A 282 -15.16 7.15 17.71
CA ASP A 282 -14.48 6.68 18.92
C ASP A 282 -14.86 5.22 19.23
N GLU A 283 -16.14 4.87 19.17
CA GLU A 283 -16.61 3.50 19.36
C GLU A 283 -16.07 2.54 18.28
N LEU A 284 -15.97 3.02 17.02
CA LEU A 284 -15.36 2.23 15.94
C LEU A 284 -13.89 1.96 16.22
N ASN A 285 -13.14 2.99 16.61
CA ASN A 285 -11.71 2.87 16.93
C ASN A 285 -11.48 1.99 18.17
N GLU A 286 -12.26 2.15 19.23
CA GLU A 286 -12.15 1.31 20.43
C GLU A 286 -12.36 -0.17 20.11
N ARG A 287 -13.40 -0.51 19.34
CA ARG A 287 -13.64 -1.89 18.89
C ARG A 287 -12.53 -2.40 17.99
N TYR A 288 -12.02 -1.54 17.09
CA TYR A 288 -10.93 -1.88 16.19
C TYR A 288 -9.64 -2.18 16.94
N TRP A 289 -9.23 -1.35 17.89
CA TRP A 289 -8.02 -1.56 18.68
C TRP A 289 -8.12 -2.81 19.56
N ARG A 290 -9.29 -3.06 20.15
CA ARG A 290 -9.53 -4.31 20.90
C ARG A 290 -9.40 -5.54 19.99
N TRP A 291 -10.04 -5.52 18.82
CA TRP A 291 -9.88 -6.60 17.83
C TRP A 291 -8.43 -6.77 17.37
N LEU A 292 -7.71 -5.66 17.14
CA LEU A 292 -6.33 -5.68 16.70
C LEU A 292 -5.43 -6.35 17.73
N ASP A 293 -5.59 -5.99 19.02
CA ASP A 293 -4.75 -6.49 20.12
C ASP A 293 -5.13 -7.92 20.55
N ASP A 294 -6.41 -8.24 20.62
CA ASP A 294 -6.88 -9.52 21.17
C ASP A 294 -6.93 -10.64 20.10
N ASP A 295 -7.22 -10.28 18.83
CA ASP A 295 -7.37 -11.26 17.76
C ASP A 295 -6.20 -11.21 16.77
N TYR A 296 -5.96 -10.09 16.09
CA TYR A 296 -4.98 -10.04 15.00
C TYR A 296 -3.54 -10.21 15.48
N HIS A 297 -3.13 -9.49 16.51
CA HIS A 297 -1.75 -9.52 17.02
C HIS A 297 -1.40 -10.84 17.73
N ARG A 298 -2.39 -11.54 18.31
CA ARG A 298 -2.19 -12.77 19.08
C ARG A 298 -2.43 -14.05 18.28
N LYS A 299 -3.07 -13.95 17.12
CA LYS A 299 -3.36 -15.12 16.30
C LYS A 299 -2.17 -15.50 15.44
N GLU A 300 -1.91 -16.79 15.31
CA GLU A 300 -0.88 -17.31 14.43
C GLU A 300 -1.05 -16.80 13.00
N HIS A 301 0.01 -16.21 12.46
CA HIS A 301 0.08 -15.72 11.08
C HIS A 301 0.72 -16.79 10.19
N SER A 302 -0.01 -17.30 9.20
CA SER A 302 0.38 -18.44 8.36
C SER A 302 1.76 -18.33 7.67
N ALA A 303 2.27 -17.12 7.44
CA ALA A 303 3.58 -16.92 6.83
C ALA A 303 4.72 -16.84 7.86
N LEU A 304 4.41 -16.70 9.15
CA LEU A 304 5.38 -16.58 10.24
C LEU A 304 5.46 -17.87 11.08
N GLY A 305 4.38 -18.68 11.11
CA GLY A 305 4.24 -19.82 11.98
C GLY A 305 4.10 -19.46 13.46
N LYS A 306 3.86 -18.19 13.77
CA LYS A 306 3.66 -17.64 15.12
C LYS A 306 2.85 -16.34 15.03
N SER A 307 2.42 -15.80 16.15
CA SER A 307 1.65 -14.57 16.18
C SER A 307 2.53 -13.34 15.86
N PRO A 308 1.97 -12.27 15.29
CA PRO A 308 2.69 -11.01 15.05
C PRO A 308 3.32 -10.44 16.33
N LEU A 309 2.60 -10.50 17.45
CA LEU A 309 3.09 -10.01 18.73
C LEU A 309 4.26 -10.84 19.25
N GLU A 310 4.16 -12.17 19.20
CA GLU A 310 5.22 -13.07 19.61
C GLU A 310 6.49 -12.84 18.80
N TYR A 311 6.39 -12.78 17.45
CA TYR A 311 7.52 -12.49 16.57
C TYR A 311 8.17 -11.15 16.90
N PHE A 312 7.36 -10.12 17.20
CA PHE A 312 7.85 -8.79 17.55
C PHE A 312 8.57 -8.80 18.91
N MET A 313 7.98 -9.44 19.92
CA MET A 313 8.53 -9.47 21.29
C MET A 313 9.79 -10.32 21.43
N GLU A 314 9.98 -11.35 20.60
CA GLU A 314 11.24 -12.12 20.54
C GLU A 314 12.46 -11.28 20.16
N GLN A 315 12.23 -10.09 19.57
CA GLN A 315 13.27 -9.17 19.15
C GLN A 315 13.18 -7.82 19.89
N ALA A 316 12.62 -7.83 21.11
CA ALA A 316 12.40 -6.62 21.90
C ALA A 316 13.69 -5.83 22.19
N ASP A 317 14.84 -6.52 22.23
CA ASP A 317 16.18 -5.93 22.35
C ASP A 317 16.56 -4.99 21.20
N ARG A 318 15.86 -5.08 20.06
CA ARG A 318 16.06 -4.23 18.88
C ARG A 318 15.15 -3.00 18.84
N ILE A 319 14.27 -2.85 19.83
CA ILE A 319 13.35 -1.70 19.85
C ILE A 319 14.12 -0.46 20.32
N GLU A 320 14.26 0.47 19.40
CA GLU A 320 14.84 1.77 19.70
C GLU A 320 13.72 2.79 19.96
N HIS A 321 13.59 3.26 21.19
CA HIS A 321 12.65 4.32 21.57
C HIS A 321 13.28 5.72 21.41
N ILE A 322 12.42 6.74 21.28
CA ILE A 322 12.80 8.11 21.54
C ILE A 322 12.78 8.25 23.07
N GLY A 323 13.96 8.46 23.65
CA GLY A 323 14.13 8.33 25.11
C GLY A 323 13.34 9.34 25.93
N ASP A 324 13.24 10.61 25.48
CA ASP A 324 12.51 11.67 26.18
C ASP A 324 11.20 12.00 25.44
N PRO A 325 10.04 11.93 26.11
CA PRO A 325 8.77 12.35 25.52
C PRO A 325 8.75 13.79 25.01
N ALA A 326 9.47 14.72 25.66
CA ALA A 326 9.57 16.10 25.22
C ALA A 326 10.33 16.22 23.88
N VAL A 327 11.35 15.40 23.68
CA VAL A 327 12.06 15.29 22.40
C VAL A 327 11.14 14.74 21.34
N ALA A 328 10.34 13.70 21.66
CA ALA A 328 9.36 13.16 20.74
C ALA A 328 8.33 14.23 20.33
N ASP A 329 7.81 14.98 21.28
CA ASP A 329 6.86 16.08 21.00
C ASP A 329 7.49 17.13 20.08
N ALA A 330 8.72 17.56 20.35
CA ALA A 330 9.43 18.55 19.56
C ALA A 330 9.72 18.07 18.12
N LEU A 331 10.02 16.78 17.93
CA LEU A 331 10.27 16.20 16.60
C LEU A 331 9.04 16.23 15.70
N PHE A 332 7.85 16.06 16.27
CA PHE A 332 6.58 16.01 15.54
C PHE A 332 5.95 17.39 15.33
N LEU A 333 6.54 18.49 15.85
CA LEU A 333 6.06 19.85 15.57
C LEU A 333 6.11 20.15 14.06
N LEU A 334 5.13 20.88 13.59
CA LEU A 334 5.16 21.42 12.23
C LEU A 334 6.21 22.51 12.13
N ARG A 335 6.84 22.63 10.98
CA ARG A 335 7.92 23.59 10.73
C ARG A 335 7.57 24.45 9.54
N ILE A 336 7.74 25.75 9.67
CA ILE A 336 7.52 26.71 8.59
C ILE A 336 8.57 27.81 8.64
N THR A 337 9.19 28.12 7.53
CA THR A 337 10.14 29.22 7.43
C THR A 337 9.40 30.54 7.21
N ARG A 338 9.70 31.56 8.01
CA ARG A 338 9.11 32.90 7.92
C ARG A 338 10.18 33.96 8.07
N LYS A 339 10.02 35.04 7.30
CA LYS A 339 10.81 36.26 7.50
C LYS A 339 10.08 37.14 8.50
N ILE A 340 10.78 37.60 9.54
CA ILE A 340 10.29 38.53 10.52
C ILE A 340 10.28 39.93 9.90
N ARG A 341 9.18 40.63 10.03
CA ARG A 341 9.04 42.00 9.50
C ARG A 341 9.85 42.98 10.31
N SER A 342 10.06 44.19 9.77
CA SER A 342 10.83 45.28 10.47
C SER A 342 10.17 45.70 11.79
N ASN A 343 8.87 45.46 11.99
CA ASN A 343 8.14 45.70 13.23
C ASN A 343 8.15 44.50 14.20
N ALA A 344 9.08 43.59 14.04
CA ALA A 344 9.23 42.34 14.83
C ALA A 344 7.99 41.43 14.82
N THR A 345 7.21 41.46 13.74
CA THR A 345 6.07 40.54 13.57
C THR A 345 6.29 39.50 12.48
N LEU A 346 5.66 38.36 12.63
CA LEU A 346 5.62 37.30 11.62
C LEU A 346 4.18 36.73 11.51
N GLN A 347 3.88 36.07 10.39
CA GLN A 347 2.54 35.52 10.15
C GLN A 347 2.61 34.00 10.01
N VAL A 348 1.80 33.29 10.80
CA VAL A 348 1.60 31.83 10.70
C VAL A 348 0.11 31.56 10.55
N SER A 349 -0.30 30.86 9.50
CA SER A 349 -1.71 30.47 9.24
C SER A 349 -2.71 31.65 9.37
N ASN A 350 -2.39 32.79 8.76
CA ASN A 350 -3.18 34.04 8.81
C ASN A 350 -3.27 34.73 10.19
N MET A 351 -2.51 34.24 11.17
CA MET A 351 -2.42 34.87 12.50
C MET A 351 -1.08 35.59 12.64
N ILE A 352 -1.09 36.73 13.32
CA ILE A 352 0.08 37.58 13.53
C ILE A 352 0.66 37.29 14.91
N TYR A 353 1.95 37.09 14.94
CA TYR A 353 2.77 36.85 16.14
C TYR A 353 3.82 37.93 16.25
N GLU A 354 4.17 38.33 17.46
CA GLU A 354 5.27 39.23 17.75
C GLU A 354 6.42 38.51 18.46
N THR A 355 7.61 38.94 18.20
CA THR A 355 8.83 38.40 18.82
C THR A 355 9.75 39.54 19.23
N ASP A 356 10.94 39.20 19.74
CA ASP A 356 11.96 40.18 20.08
C ASP A 356 12.38 41.00 18.86
N TYR A 357 12.57 42.29 19.06
CA TYR A 357 12.97 43.24 18.00
C TYR A 357 14.34 42.93 17.42
N SER A 358 15.25 42.34 18.21
CA SER A 358 16.57 41.89 17.75
C SER A 358 16.50 40.90 16.58
N LEU A 359 15.40 40.19 16.43
CA LEU A 359 15.17 39.23 15.34
C LEU A 359 14.52 39.87 14.10
N ALA A 360 14.22 41.20 14.14
CA ALA A 360 13.59 41.88 13.01
C ALA A 360 14.40 41.77 11.73
N GLY A 361 13.78 41.43 10.61
CA GLY A 361 14.40 41.24 9.31
C GLY A 361 15.04 39.85 9.09
N SER A 362 15.24 39.05 10.13
CA SER A 362 15.82 37.71 10.02
C SER A 362 14.80 36.70 9.46
N THR A 363 15.29 35.57 8.92
CA THR A 363 14.49 34.46 8.49
C THR A 363 14.61 33.35 9.51
N VAL A 364 13.51 32.89 10.05
CA VAL A 364 13.44 31.89 11.12
C VAL A 364 12.58 30.67 10.72
N GLU A 365 12.91 29.50 11.27
CA GLU A 365 12.01 28.36 11.28
C GLU A 365 11.13 28.43 12.51
N VAL A 366 9.82 28.51 12.29
CA VAL A 366 8.81 28.47 13.36
C VAL A 366 8.36 27.04 13.55
N ARG A 367 8.42 26.50 14.77
CA ARG A 367 7.88 25.18 15.11
C ARG A 367 6.62 25.33 15.93
N TYR A 368 5.58 24.56 15.58
CA TYR A 368 4.27 24.73 16.24
C TYR A 368 3.37 23.48 16.10
N GLU A 369 2.43 23.34 17.03
CA GLU A 369 1.26 22.51 16.87
C GLU A 369 0.11 23.37 16.30
N PRO A 370 -0.71 22.85 15.37
CA PRO A 370 -1.87 23.57 14.85
C PRO A 370 -2.81 24.08 15.95
N GLU A 371 -2.91 23.32 17.04
CA GLU A 371 -3.75 23.67 18.18
C GLU A 371 -3.22 24.88 19.00
N TRP A 372 -1.93 25.19 18.91
CA TRP A 372 -1.35 26.36 19.60
C TRP A 372 -1.71 27.68 18.93
N LEU A 373 -2.12 27.63 17.67
CA LEU A 373 -2.36 28.84 16.88
C LEU A 373 -3.57 29.62 17.46
N GLY A 374 -3.36 30.93 17.66
CA GLY A 374 -4.33 31.84 18.22
C GLY A 374 -4.50 31.79 19.74
N GLN A 375 -3.74 30.90 20.43
CA GLN A 375 -3.77 30.84 21.89
C GLN A 375 -2.71 31.81 22.48
N SER A 376 -3.16 32.79 23.26
CA SER A 376 -2.31 33.84 23.83
C SER A 376 -1.26 33.30 24.82
N HIS A 377 -1.56 32.19 25.51
CA HIS A 377 -0.66 31.57 26.48
C HIS A 377 0.38 30.65 25.84
N ARG A 378 0.23 30.32 24.54
CA ARG A 378 1.17 29.47 23.80
C ARG A 378 2.11 30.32 22.98
N LYS A 379 3.42 30.07 23.17
CA LYS A 379 4.47 30.68 22.38
C LYS A 379 4.92 29.71 21.27
N LEU A 380 5.31 30.26 20.13
CA LEU A 380 5.84 29.52 19.01
C LEU A 380 7.37 29.63 19.03
N PRO A 381 8.12 28.55 19.28
CA PRO A 381 9.58 28.60 19.30
C PRO A 381 10.13 28.88 17.91
N LEU A 382 11.14 29.75 17.87
CA LEU A 382 11.83 30.22 16.68
C LEU A 382 13.25 29.66 16.63
N TYR A 383 13.64 29.20 15.46
CA TYR A 383 14.95 28.58 15.23
C TYR A 383 15.66 29.19 14.03
N VAL A 384 16.97 29.34 14.13
CA VAL A 384 17.90 29.64 13.02
C VAL A 384 18.95 28.53 13.03
N ASP A 385 19.19 27.87 11.91
CA ASP A 385 20.11 26.75 11.80
C ASP A 385 20.00 25.70 12.92
N SER A 386 18.72 25.37 13.25
CA SER A 386 18.35 24.44 14.34
C SER A 386 18.67 24.92 15.76
N ILE A 387 19.17 26.13 15.95
CA ILE A 387 19.40 26.74 17.25
C ILE A 387 18.15 27.55 17.64
N HIS A 388 17.63 27.34 18.86
CA HIS A 388 16.52 28.13 19.39
C HIS A 388 17.02 29.59 19.65
N VAL A 389 16.38 30.55 19.00
CA VAL A 389 16.76 31.96 19.05
C VAL A 389 15.75 32.84 19.79
N GLY A 390 14.58 32.31 20.12
CA GLY A 390 13.53 33.01 20.84
C GLY A 390 12.16 32.43 20.58
N ASP A 391 11.14 33.12 21.07
CA ASP A 391 9.76 32.71 20.93
C ASP A 391 8.89 33.82 20.34
N ALA A 392 7.84 33.44 19.61
CA ALA A 392 6.85 34.37 19.12
C ALA A 392 5.52 34.18 19.87
N SER A 393 4.93 35.30 20.32
CA SER A 393 3.67 35.37 21.05
C SER A 393 2.55 35.86 20.14
N PHE A 394 1.33 35.37 20.34
CA PHE A 394 0.15 35.85 19.59
C PHE A 394 -0.12 37.31 19.89
N VAL A 395 -0.28 38.16 18.85
CA VAL A 395 -0.49 39.59 19.00
C VAL A 395 -1.88 39.87 19.51
N GLN A 396 -1.96 40.50 20.67
CA GLN A 396 -3.18 41.06 21.23
C GLN A 396 -3.23 42.58 20.93
N LEU A 397 -3.93 42.97 19.86
CA LEU A 397 -3.95 44.36 19.38
C LEU A 397 -4.37 45.39 20.44
N HIS A 398 -5.22 45.03 21.39
CA HIS A 398 -5.65 45.93 22.49
C HIS A 398 -4.54 46.15 23.55
N GLU A 399 -3.77 45.14 23.89
CA GLU A 399 -2.69 45.24 24.85
C GLU A 399 -1.52 46.05 24.28
N ASN A 400 -1.24 45.93 22.98
CA ASN A 400 -0.17 46.66 22.31
C ASN A 400 -0.46 48.16 22.18
N ALA A 401 -1.73 48.56 22.19
CA ALA A 401 -2.09 49.96 22.21
C ALA A 401 -1.76 50.67 23.56
N LEU A 402 -1.63 49.87 24.63
CA LEU A 402 -1.31 50.34 25.97
C LEU A 402 0.20 50.26 26.32
N ARG A 403 0.97 49.53 25.54
CA ARG A 403 2.43 49.43 25.74
C ARG A 403 3.11 50.72 25.29
N ARG A 404 3.70 51.49 26.24
CA ARG A 404 4.64 52.58 25.92
C ARG A 404 5.82 51.98 25.18
N ARG A 405 6.07 52.41 23.95
CA ARG A 405 7.31 52.09 23.24
C ARG A 405 8.49 52.66 24.05
N PRO A 406 9.54 51.88 24.35
CA PRO A 406 10.78 52.47 24.84
C PRO A 406 11.29 53.40 23.75
N SER A 407 11.39 54.69 24.08
CA SER A 407 12.05 55.70 23.26
C SER A 407 13.56 55.50 23.46
N GLY A 408 14.12 54.49 22.80
CA GLY A 408 15.56 54.23 22.80
C GLY A 408 16.11 54.35 21.38
N ARG A 409 16.46 55.54 20.97
CA ARG A 409 17.59 55.69 20.06
C ARG A 409 18.83 55.37 20.89
N PRO A 410 19.77 54.51 20.42
CA PRO A 410 21.08 54.51 21.00
C PRO A 410 21.69 55.89 20.76
N GLU A 411 22.10 56.54 21.84
CA GLU A 411 22.94 57.71 21.78
C GLU A 411 24.27 57.26 21.13
N THR A 412 24.41 57.58 19.85
CA THR A 412 25.71 57.67 19.24
C THR A 412 26.27 59.02 19.66
N GLU A 413 27.26 59.00 20.51
CA GLU A 413 28.15 60.13 20.74
C GLU A 413 28.71 60.61 19.39
N PHE A 414 28.20 61.76 18.90
CA PHE A 414 28.85 62.56 17.88
C PHE A 414 29.33 63.81 18.56
N GLU A 415 30.66 63.91 18.61
CA GLU A 415 31.37 65.14 18.97
C GLU A 415 30.87 66.32 18.15
N ALA A 416 30.58 67.41 18.89
CA ALA A 416 30.15 68.66 18.36
C ALA A 416 31.30 69.30 17.54
N ASN A 417 31.07 69.55 16.27
CA ASN A 417 31.76 70.67 15.57
C ASN A 417 30.72 71.70 15.21
N GLU A 418 30.86 72.84 15.85
CA GLU A 418 30.21 74.08 15.53
C GLU A 418 30.57 74.53 14.12
N GLU A 419 29.58 74.79 13.28
CA GLU A 419 29.57 75.83 12.26
C GLU A 419 28.16 76.18 11.75
N THR A 420 27.76 77.33 12.17
CA THR A 420 26.99 78.41 11.48
C THR A 420 25.72 78.05 10.65
N GLU A 421 24.63 78.51 11.24
CA GLU A 421 23.40 79.12 10.64
C GLU A 421 23.19 79.07 9.13
N GLN A 422 22.08 78.46 8.74
CA GLN A 422 21.09 79.11 7.88
C GLN A 422 19.71 78.43 8.07
N GLN A 423 18.70 79.19 8.45
CA GLN A 423 17.35 78.79 8.64
C GLN A 423 16.68 78.44 7.28
N PRO A 424 15.93 77.38 7.15
CA PRO A 424 14.98 77.20 6.05
C PRO A 424 13.61 77.79 6.37
N PRO A 425 12.86 78.21 5.35
CA PRO A 425 11.64 78.98 5.51
C PRO A 425 10.47 78.10 5.94
N SER A 426 9.61 78.79 6.65
CA SER A 426 8.36 78.41 7.27
C SER A 426 7.40 77.50 6.54
N LYS A 427 6.81 76.69 7.36
CA LYS A 427 5.48 75.99 7.34
C LYS A 427 4.54 76.35 6.22
N ILE A 428 4.20 75.42 5.36
CA ILE A 428 3.04 75.46 4.50
C ILE A 428 1.81 75.04 5.33
N SER A 429 0.86 75.97 5.51
CA SER A 429 -0.38 75.70 6.18
C SER A 429 -1.35 75.00 5.23
N TYR A 430 -2.08 73.96 5.74
CA TYR A 430 -3.05 73.20 5.00
C TYR A 430 -4.13 74.00 4.29
N THR A 431 -4.40 75.24 4.73
CA THR A 431 -5.36 76.17 4.13
C THR A 431 -4.90 76.84 2.84
N GLN A 432 -3.60 76.71 2.46
CA GLN A 432 -3.08 77.27 1.18
C GLN A 432 -3.12 76.27 0.03
N ALA A 433 -3.23 75.01 0.33
CA ALA A 433 -3.28 73.92 -0.71
C ALA A 433 -4.68 73.78 -1.35
N VAL A 434 -5.74 74.33 -0.71
CA VAL A 434 -7.12 74.18 -1.20
C VAL A 434 -7.57 75.31 -2.11
N LYS A 435 -6.80 76.39 -2.27
CA LYS A 435 -7.20 77.59 -3.10
C LYS A 435 -6.53 77.66 -4.48
N GLY A 436 -5.83 76.63 -4.92
CA GLY A 436 -5.12 76.62 -6.20
C GLY A 436 -5.71 75.70 -7.28
N GLY A 437 -7.01 75.47 -7.28
CA GLY A 437 -7.65 74.57 -8.24
C GLY A 437 -8.96 75.12 -8.83
N GLU A 438 -8.92 76.31 -9.41
CA GLU A 438 -9.93 76.83 -10.33
C GLU A 438 -9.27 77.84 -11.27
N SER A 439 -8.90 77.34 -12.46
CA SER A 439 -9.03 78.01 -13.76
C SER A 439 -8.47 77.09 -14.85
#